data_11ca0600a9761e7b8e9b9a8642fe2164
#
_entry.id   11ca0600a9761e7b8e9b9a8642fe2164
#
_cell.length_a   1.000
_cell.length_b   1.000
_cell.length_c   1.000
_cell.angle_alpha   90.00
_cell.angle_beta   90.00
_cell.angle_gamma   90.00
#
_symmetry.space_group_name_H-M   'P 1'
#
loop_
_entity.id
_entity.type
_entity.pdbx_description
1 polymer ?
#
loop_
_entity_poly.entity_id
_entity_poly.type
_entity_poly.pdbx_seq_one_letter_code
_entity_poly.pdbx_strand_id
1 'polypeptide(L)'
;MQQSTIKIGLSACLAGDKVRFDSGHKKSNFCMDELANHVEYKKFCPEVAVGLPIPRPTIRQVRVGDTIKVCRPDGTGDVGPKLTEYGKRVATEQTAELSGFVFCAKSPSCGMERIKIYNEAGTGNTSEGVGFFAEQIMAHNPLLPCEENGRLNDMHLRENFV
;
A
#
# COMPACT_ATOMS: atom_id res chain seq x y z
N MET A 1 20.33 -13.23 26.16
CA MET A 1 18.88 -13.01 25.97
C MET A 1 18.65 -12.28 24.66
N GLN A 2 18.00 -12.92 23.72
CA GLN A 2 17.68 -12.27 22.47
C GLN A 2 16.46 -11.37 22.67
N GLN A 3 16.60 -10.11 22.35
CA GLN A 3 15.42 -9.24 22.27
C GLN A 3 14.65 -9.60 21.01
N SER A 4 13.36 -9.89 21.17
CA SER A 4 12.50 -10.10 20.02
C SER A 4 12.35 -8.77 19.27
N THR A 5 12.73 -8.77 18.00
CA THR A 5 12.61 -7.59 17.14
C THR A 5 11.17 -7.48 16.66
N ILE A 6 10.57 -6.30 16.83
CA ILE A 6 9.25 -6.02 16.28
C ILE A 6 9.41 -5.80 14.77
N LYS A 7 8.71 -6.60 13.97
CA LYS A 7 8.74 -6.50 12.51
C LYS A 7 7.46 -5.83 12.01
N ILE A 8 7.62 -4.84 11.14
CA ILE A 8 6.52 -4.10 10.54
C ILE A 8 6.66 -4.11 9.03
N GLY A 9 5.57 -4.43 8.33
CA GLY A 9 5.49 -4.28 6.89
C GLY A 9 5.45 -2.80 6.51
N LEU A 10 6.08 -2.42 5.41
CA LEU A 10 6.18 -1.03 4.98
C LEU A 10 6.10 -0.95 3.46
N SER A 11 5.29 -0.03 2.94
CA SER A 11 5.35 0.31 1.52
C SER A 11 6.73 0.86 1.20
N ALA A 12 7.42 0.26 0.22
CA ALA A 12 8.85 0.52 -0.02
C ALA A 12 9.18 1.99 -0.30
N CYS A 13 8.28 2.72 -0.96
CA CYS A 13 8.51 4.14 -1.24
C CYS A 13 8.58 5.00 0.02
N LEU A 14 7.97 4.56 1.12
CA LEU A 14 8.03 5.27 2.41
C LEU A 14 9.41 5.15 3.06
N ALA A 15 10.18 4.15 2.69
CA ALA A 15 11.56 3.98 3.14
C ALA A 15 12.57 4.81 2.33
N GLY A 16 12.09 5.51 1.30
CA GLY A 16 12.95 6.28 0.40
C GLY A 16 13.37 5.50 -0.84
N ASP A 17 12.89 4.27 -1.03
CA ASP A 17 13.16 3.49 -2.24
C ASP A 17 12.50 4.16 -3.43
N LYS A 18 13.22 4.29 -4.54
CA LYS A 18 12.74 4.98 -5.76
C LYS A 18 11.96 4.01 -6.65
N VAL A 19 10.82 3.51 -6.14
CA VAL A 19 10.01 2.46 -6.78
C VAL A 19 8.67 2.97 -7.30
N ARG A 20 8.40 4.27 -7.23
CA ARG A 20 7.18 4.87 -7.77
C ARG A 20 7.23 4.95 -9.28
N PHE A 21 6.06 5.18 -9.91
CA PHE A 21 5.92 5.24 -11.37
C PHE A 21 6.88 6.23 -12.05
N ASP A 22 7.28 7.30 -11.36
CA ASP A 22 8.16 8.35 -11.86
C ASP A 22 9.62 8.17 -11.43
N SER A 23 10.00 6.98 -10.94
CA SER A 23 11.29 6.67 -10.32
C SER A 23 11.56 7.47 -9.04
N GLY A 24 10.51 8.02 -8.43
CA GLY A 24 10.59 8.76 -7.19
C GLY A 24 10.29 7.94 -5.95
N HIS A 25 10.19 8.63 -4.83
CA HIS A 25 9.85 8.01 -3.54
C HIS A 25 8.91 8.92 -2.74
N LYS A 26 8.34 8.36 -1.67
CA LYS A 26 7.55 9.10 -0.68
C LYS A 26 8.08 8.85 0.73
N LYS A 27 9.36 9.07 0.96
CA LYS A 27 9.98 8.83 2.26
C LYS A 27 9.17 9.48 3.39
N SER A 28 8.80 8.66 4.38
CA SER A 28 8.12 9.14 5.59
C SER A 28 9.15 9.44 6.66
N ASN A 29 9.23 10.68 7.09
CA ASN A 29 10.17 11.08 8.14
C ASN A 29 9.88 10.33 9.45
N PHE A 30 8.62 10.20 9.83
CA PHE A 30 8.28 9.45 11.05
C PHE A 30 8.75 8.00 10.96
N CYS A 31 8.45 7.31 9.85
CA CYS A 31 8.83 5.91 9.69
C CYS A 31 10.34 5.71 9.68
N MET A 32 11.09 6.60 9.03
CA MET A 32 12.52 6.41 8.86
C MET A 32 13.36 7.06 9.93
N ASP A 33 12.91 8.18 10.51
CA ASP A 33 13.70 8.93 11.47
C ASP A 33 13.35 8.60 12.93
N GLU A 34 12.12 8.17 13.19
CA GLU A 34 11.64 7.88 14.55
C GLU A 34 11.33 6.40 14.75
N LEU A 35 10.36 5.87 14.01
CA LEU A 35 9.90 4.49 14.22
C LEU A 35 10.98 3.46 13.87
N ALA A 36 11.80 3.72 12.87
CA ALA A 36 12.86 2.81 12.44
C ALA A 36 13.86 2.48 13.56
N ASN A 37 13.99 3.33 14.58
CA ASN A 37 14.86 3.09 15.73
C ASN A 37 14.33 1.98 16.65
N HIS A 38 13.07 1.59 16.51
CA HIS A 38 12.38 0.68 17.42
C HIS A 38 11.88 -0.60 16.76
N VAL A 39 11.90 -0.65 15.42
CA VAL A 39 11.32 -1.76 14.66
C VAL A 39 12.23 -2.16 13.50
N GLU A 40 12.02 -3.38 13.00
CA GLU A 40 12.61 -3.85 11.76
C GLU A 40 11.54 -3.81 10.68
N TYR A 41 11.84 -3.19 9.53
CA TYR A 41 10.91 -3.11 8.42
C TYR A 41 11.10 -4.23 7.42
N LYS A 42 9.98 -4.81 6.98
CA LYS A 42 9.92 -5.64 5.79
C LYS A 42 9.22 -4.84 4.70
N LYS A 43 9.95 -4.51 3.63
CA LYS A 43 9.48 -3.60 2.58
C LYS A 43 8.75 -4.34 1.49
N PHE A 44 7.67 -3.74 0.98
CA PHE A 44 6.86 -4.28 -0.11
C PHE A 44 6.56 -3.19 -1.13
N CYS A 45 6.68 -3.52 -2.41
CA CYS A 45 6.17 -2.68 -3.50
C CYS A 45 5.32 -3.56 -4.43
N PRO A 46 4.00 -3.58 -4.23
CA PRO A 46 3.12 -4.45 -5.02
C PRO A 46 3.21 -4.20 -6.53
N GLU A 47 3.33 -2.95 -6.95
CA GLU A 47 3.39 -2.61 -8.38
C GLU A 47 4.64 -3.18 -9.03
N VAL A 48 5.78 -3.08 -8.40
CA VAL A 48 7.02 -3.70 -8.89
C VAL A 48 6.94 -5.22 -8.83
N ALA A 49 6.36 -5.76 -7.76
CA ALA A 49 6.23 -7.21 -7.57
C ALA A 49 5.38 -7.88 -8.64
N VAL A 50 4.37 -7.20 -9.19
CA VAL A 50 3.54 -7.73 -10.28
C VAL A 50 4.14 -7.47 -11.67
N GLY A 51 5.35 -6.95 -11.75
CA GLY A 51 6.10 -6.80 -12.99
C GLY A 51 6.03 -5.44 -13.66
N LEU A 52 5.51 -4.43 -12.98
CA LEU A 52 5.48 -3.08 -13.54
C LEU A 52 6.88 -2.46 -13.51
N PRO A 53 7.34 -1.85 -14.63
CA PRO A 53 8.67 -1.25 -14.68
C PRO A 53 8.76 0.07 -13.91
N ILE A 54 9.98 0.56 -13.72
CA ILE A 54 10.28 1.88 -13.18
C ILE A 54 11.15 2.60 -14.19
N PRO A 55 10.79 3.79 -14.73
CA PRO A 55 9.49 4.45 -14.57
C PRO A 55 8.38 3.75 -15.35
N ARG A 56 7.14 4.12 -15.09
CA ARG A 56 5.97 3.54 -15.74
C ARG A 56 4.82 4.56 -15.80
N PRO A 57 3.84 4.37 -16.70
CA PRO A 57 2.60 5.17 -16.65
C PRO A 57 1.91 5.01 -15.31
N THR A 58 1.21 6.05 -14.85
CA THR A 58 0.37 5.95 -13.65
C THR A 58 -0.72 4.91 -13.84
N ILE A 59 -1.14 4.30 -12.74
CA ILE A 59 -2.33 3.45 -12.70
C ILE A 59 -3.33 4.06 -11.73
N ARG A 60 -4.61 3.72 -11.92
CA ARG A 60 -5.68 4.20 -11.07
C ARG A 60 -6.82 3.19 -11.04
N GLN A 61 -7.67 3.29 -10.02
CA GLN A 61 -8.87 2.46 -9.97
C GLN A 61 -9.96 3.07 -10.87
N VAL A 62 -10.60 2.23 -11.67
CA VAL A 62 -11.65 2.63 -12.60
C VAL A 62 -12.82 1.66 -12.45
N ARG A 63 -14.03 2.21 -12.28
CA ARG A 63 -15.25 1.40 -12.21
C ARG A 63 -15.74 1.12 -13.61
N VAL A 64 -15.85 -0.16 -13.94
CA VAL A 64 -16.36 -0.64 -15.23
C VAL A 64 -17.52 -1.60 -14.93
N GLY A 65 -18.75 -1.14 -15.13
CA GLY A 65 -19.93 -1.90 -14.71
C GLY A 65 -19.93 -2.12 -13.19
N ASP A 66 -19.97 -3.39 -12.77
CA ASP A 66 -19.96 -3.76 -11.34
C ASP A 66 -18.54 -4.07 -10.82
N THR A 67 -17.51 -3.92 -11.67
CA THR A 67 -16.14 -4.24 -11.29
C THR A 67 -15.27 -3.00 -11.20
N ILE A 68 -14.20 -3.09 -10.40
CA ILE A 68 -13.18 -2.05 -10.32
C ILE A 68 -11.90 -2.62 -10.89
N LYS A 69 -11.32 -1.92 -11.88
CA LYS A 69 -10.03 -2.28 -12.48
C LYS A 69 -8.95 -1.34 -11.96
N VAL A 70 -7.71 -1.81 -11.95
CA VAL A 70 -6.53 -0.99 -11.69
C VAL A 70 -5.72 -0.95 -12.98
N CYS A 71 -5.78 0.16 -13.68
CA CYS A 71 -5.24 0.26 -15.03
C CYS A 71 -4.70 1.66 -15.31
N ARG A 72 -4.09 1.81 -16.50
CA ARG A 72 -3.64 3.12 -16.99
C ARG A 72 -4.83 4.05 -17.25
N PRO A 73 -4.60 5.37 -17.32
CA PRO A 73 -5.68 6.33 -17.60
C PRO A 73 -6.44 6.06 -18.90
N ASP A 74 -5.82 5.42 -19.88
CA ASP A 74 -6.45 5.05 -21.16
C ASP A 74 -7.28 3.76 -21.08
N GLY A 75 -7.37 3.13 -19.90
CA GLY A 75 -8.12 1.92 -19.68
C GLY A 75 -7.37 0.62 -19.98
N THR A 76 -6.10 0.69 -20.38
CA THR A 76 -5.29 -0.49 -20.71
C THR A 76 -4.48 -0.99 -19.50
N GLY A 77 -4.08 -2.26 -19.56
CA GLY A 77 -3.13 -2.82 -18.61
C GLY A 77 -3.70 -3.05 -17.22
N ASP A 78 -4.86 -3.70 -17.10
CA ASP A 78 -5.46 -4.02 -15.81
C ASP A 78 -4.56 -4.97 -15.00
N VAL A 79 -4.00 -4.47 -13.92
CA VAL A 79 -3.17 -5.23 -12.98
C VAL A 79 -3.91 -5.58 -11.69
N GLY A 80 -5.20 -5.27 -11.61
CA GLY A 80 -6.02 -5.55 -10.43
C GLY A 80 -5.96 -6.99 -9.98
N PRO A 81 -6.20 -7.99 -10.87
CA PRO A 81 -6.11 -9.40 -10.49
C PRO A 81 -4.73 -9.81 -9.96
N LYS A 82 -3.66 -9.30 -10.56
CA LYS A 82 -2.29 -9.59 -10.12
C LYS A 82 -1.99 -8.98 -8.75
N LEU A 83 -2.45 -7.75 -8.50
CA LEU A 83 -2.32 -7.10 -7.21
C LEU A 83 -3.08 -7.86 -6.12
N THR A 84 -4.29 -8.31 -6.42
CA THR A 84 -5.10 -9.11 -5.50
C THR A 84 -4.41 -10.43 -5.17
N GLU A 85 -3.92 -11.14 -6.17
CA GLU A 85 -3.23 -12.41 -5.98
C GLU A 85 -1.94 -12.24 -5.16
N TYR A 86 -1.15 -11.24 -5.50
CA TYR A 86 0.05 -10.92 -4.74
C TYR A 86 -0.27 -10.60 -3.28
N GLY A 87 -1.32 -9.78 -3.05
CA GLY A 87 -1.78 -9.46 -1.70
C GLY A 87 -2.20 -10.68 -0.90
N LYS A 88 -2.95 -11.60 -1.51
CA LYS A 88 -3.34 -12.87 -0.88
C LYS A 88 -2.13 -13.71 -0.50
N ARG A 89 -1.15 -13.81 -1.39
CA ARG A 89 0.06 -14.59 -1.15
C ARG A 89 0.88 -14.00 -0.01
N VAL A 90 1.08 -12.67 0.00
CA VAL A 90 1.78 -11.99 1.09
C VAL A 90 1.01 -12.17 2.40
N ALA A 91 -0.30 -11.99 2.38
CA ALA A 91 -1.14 -12.09 3.56
C ALA A 91 -1.10 -13.49 4.19
N THR A 92 -0.98 -14.55 3.38
CA THR A 92 -0.95 -15.92 3.88
C THR A 92 0.46 -16.42 4.21
N GLU A 93 1.49 -15.92 3.53
CA GLU A 93 2.84 -16.46 3.63
C GLU A 93 3.83 -15.57 4.40
N GLN A 94 3.60 -14.26 4.45
CA GLN A 94 4.60 -13.32 4.93
C GLN A 94 4.16 -12.42 6.09
N THR A 95 2.90 -12.45 6.50
CA THR A 95 2.41 -11.56 7.56
C THR A 95 2.42 -12.18 8.94
N ALA A 96 2.64 -13.49 9.06
CA ALA A 96 2.62 -14.20 10.35
C ALA A 96 3.61 -13.62 11.36
N GLU A 97 4.75 -13.12 10.90
CA GLU A 97 5.80 -12.54 11.74
C GLU A 97 5.67 -11.02 11.93
N LEU A 98 4.72 -10.38 11.26
CA LEU A 98 4.55 -8.93 11.32
C LEU A 98 3.67 -8.53 12.50
N SER A 99 4.05 -7.45 13.17
CA SER A 99 3.29 -6.86 14.27
C SER A 99 2.46 -5.65 13.84
N GLY A 100 2.61 -5.21 12.60
CA GLY A 100 1.87 -4.09 12.03
C GLY A 100 2.25 -3.87 10.57
N PHE A 101 1.56 -2.95 9.92
CA PHE A 101 1.82 -2.59 8.52
C PHE A 101 1.55 -1.10 8.30
N VAL A 102 2.47 -0.42 7.63
CA VAL A 102 2.30 0.98 7.24
C VAL A 102 2.23 1.06 5.72
N PHE A 103 1.11 1.55 5.22
CA PHE A 103 0.82 1.66 3.80
C PHE A 103 1.03 3.08 3.29
N CYS A 104 1.36 3.20 2.00
CA CYS A 104 1.44 4.49 1.31
C CYS A 104 0.03 5.01 1.02
N ALA A 105 -0.30 6.18 1.55
CA ALA A 105 -1.60 6.83 1.32
C ALA A 105 -1.82 7.15 -0.16
N LYS A 106 -3.08 7.14 -0.59
CA LYS A 106 -3.53 7.50 -1.95
C LYS A 106 -3.03 6.58 -3.07
N SER A 107 -2.36 5.50 -2.73
CA SER A 107 -1.92 4.52 -3.72
C SER A 107 -3.07 3.59 -4.10
N PRO A 108 -3.34 3.33 -5.39
CA PRO A 108 -4.39 2.38 -5.80
C PRO A 108 -4.08 0.93 -5.41
N SER A 109 -2.86 0.63 -5.01
CA SER A 109 -2.46 -0.68 -4.51
C SER A 109 -2.28 -0.72 -3.00
N CYS A 110 -1.72 0.32 -2.37
CA CYS A 110 -1.33 0.32 -0.96
C CYS A 110 -2.17 1.20 -0.04
N GLY A 111 -3.05 2.07 -0.54
CA GLY A 111 -3.84 2.94 0.31
C GLY A 111 -4.92 2.18 1.07
N MET A 112 -5.10 2.48 2.36
CA MET A 112 -6.09 1.81 3.21
C MET A 112 -7.51 2.28 2.94
N GLU A 113 -7.69 3.56 2.58
CA GLU A 113 -9.00 4.18 2.43
C GLU A 113 -8.94 5.38 1.50
N ARG A 114 -10.12 5.85 1.09
CA ARG A 114 -10.30 7.07 0.29
C ARG A 114 -9.51 7.08 -1.01
N ILE A 115 -9.33 5.92 -1.61
CA ILE A 115 -8.69 5.80 -2.91
C ILE A 115 -9.68 6.25 -3.97
N LYS A 116 -9.23 7.09 -4.89
CA LYS A 116 -10.08 7.59 -5.98
C LYS A 116 -10.43 6.45 -6.92
N ILE A 117 -11.72 6.28 -7.17
CA ILE A 117 -12.25 5.38 -8.19
C ILE A 117 -12.84 6.26 -9.29
N TYR A 118 -12.24 6.22 -10.47
CA TYR A 118 -12.67 7.00 -11.62
C TYR A 118 -13.79 6.29 -12.37
N ASN A 119 -14.67 7.05 -13.04
CA ASN A 119 -15.61 6.47 -13.98
C ASN A 119 -14.88 6.09 -15.28
N GLU A 120 -15.55 5.30 -16.17
CA GLU A 120 -14.93 4.87 -17.43
C GLU A 120 -14.53 6.04 -18.33
N ALA A 121 -15.32 7.10 -18.34
CA ALA A 121 -15.03 8.28 -19.16
C ALA A 121 -13.86 9.11 -18.64
N GLY A 122 -13.45 8.90 -17.40
CA GLY A 122 -12.38 9.68 -16.77
C GLY A 122 -12.79 11.10 -16.40
N THR A 123 -14.11 11.39 -16.41
CA THR A 123 -14.65 12.75 -16.17
C THR A 123 -14.96 13.02 -14.71
N GLY A 124 -14.97 11.98 -13.85
CA GLY A 124 -15.26 12.15 -12.43
C GLY A 124 -14.76 10.97 -11.64
N ASN A 125 -14.74 11.13 -10.31
CA ASN A 125 -14.29 10.09 -9.39
C ASN A 125 -15.02 10.18 -8.05
N THR A 126 -14.94 9.10 -7.28
CA THR A 126 -15.34 9.04 -5.87
C THR A 126 -14.15 8.65 -5.04
N SER A 127 -14.12 9.04 -3.75
CA SER A 127 -12.99 8.72 -2.85
C SER A 127 -13.41 7.65 -1.85
N GLU A 128 -13.84 6.49 -2.36
CA GLU A 128 -14.38 5.38 -1.56
C GLU A 128 -13.61 4.08 -1.72
N GLY A 129 -12.52 4.08 -2.50
CA GLY A 129 -11.77 2.88 -2.80
C GLY A 129 -10.77 2.46 -1.73
N VAL A 130 -10.33 1.21 -1.84
CA VAL A 130 -9.27 0.60 -1.01
C VAL A 130 -8.20 0.06 -1.96
N GLY A 131 -6.92 0.24 -1.63
CA GLY A 131 -5.83 -0.33 -2.41
C GLY A 131 -5.95 -1.85 -2.50
N PHE A 132 -5.74 -2.40 -3.68
CA PHE A 132 -5.98 -3.83 -3.92
C PHE A 132 -5.06 -4.75 -3.10
N PHE A 133 -3.81 -4.35 -2.90
CA PHE A 133 -2.89 -5.08 -2.01
C PHE A 133 -3.28 -4.89 -0.54
N ALA A 134 -3.51 -3.65 -0.12
CA ALA A 134 -3.86 -3.33 1.26
C ALA A 134 -5.14 -4.06 1.70
N GLU A 135 -6.14 -4.15 0.82
CA GLU A 135 -7.39 -4.84 1.10
C GLU A 135 -7.15 -6.30 1.49
N GLN A 136 -6.28 -7.01 0.77
CA GLN A 136 -5.98 -8.41 1.05
C GLN A 136 -5.25 -8.58 2.38
N ILE A 137 -4.30 -7.71 2.68
CA ILE A 137 -3.58 -7.75 3.95
C ILE A 137 -4.54 -7.56 5.12
N MET A 138 -5.42 -6.56 5.03
CA MET A 138 -6.39 -6.25 6.10
C MET A 138 -7.47 -7.32 6.23
N ALA A 139 -7.95 -7.86 5.10
CA ALA A 139 -9.02 -8.87 5.10
C ALA A 139 -8.55 -10.20 5.68
N HIS A 140 -7.33 -10.62 5.37
CA HIS A 140 -6.78 -11.89 5.84
C HIS A 140 -6.14 -11.80 7.24
N ASN A 141 -5.91 -10.59 7.75
CA ASN A 141 -5.26 -10.36 9.04
C ASN A 141 -6.01 -9.27 9.81
N PRO A 142 -7.27 -9.52 10.24
CA PRO A 142 -8.10 -8.47 10.82
C PRO A 142 -7.58 -7.91 12.14
N LEU A 143 -6.70 -8.65 12.83
CA LEU A 143 -6.10 -8.20 14.09
C LEU A 143 -4.75 -7.50 13.90
N LEU A 144 -4.22 -7.47 12.68
CA LEU A 144 -2.95 -6.80 12.39
C LEU A 144 -3.17 -5.28 12.37
N PRO A 145 -2.49 -4.51 13.24
CA PRO A 145 -2.57 -3.06 13.20
C PRO A 145 -2.04 -2.53 11.86
N CYS A 146 -2.86 -1.75 11.18
CA CYS A 146 -2.52 -1.15 9.89
C CYS A 146 -2.74 0.36 9.94
N GLU A 147 -1.85 1.13 9.34
CA GLU A 147 -1.97 2.57 9.27
C GLU A 147 -1.36 3.11 7.98
N GLU A 148 -1.65 4.36 7.64
CA GLU A 148 -1.06 5.05 6.49
C GLU A 148 -0.08 6.11 6.98
N ASN A 149 0.94 6.39 6.15
CA ASN A 149 1.95 7.40 6.50
C ASN A 149 1.35 8.78 6.81
N GLY A 150 0.31 9.19 6.07
CA GLY A 150 -0.35 10.47 6.31
C GLY A 150 -1.06 10.53 7.66
N ARG A 151 -1.71 9.43 8.06
CA ARG A 151 -2.41 9.33 9.35
C ARG A 151 -1.44 9.29 10.53
N LEU A 152 -0.24 8.76 10.34
CA LEU A 152 0.78 8.70 11.39
C LEU A 152 1.37 10.07 11.72
N ASN A 153 1.03 11.13 10.98
CA ASN A 153 1.35 12.49 11.37
C ASN A 153 0.43 13.01 12.48
N ASP A 154 -0.72 12.36 12.72
CA ASP A 154 -1.60 12.66 13.85
C ASP A 154 -1.09 11.92 15.09
N MET A 155 -0.82 12.64 16.16
CA MET A 155 -0.22 12.07 17.37
C MET A 155 -1.11 11.01 18.03
N HIS A 156 -2.44 11.17 18.01
CA HIS A 156 -3.35 10.19 18.58
C HIS A 156 -3.34 8.89 17.78
N LEU A 157 -3.36 8.97 16.46
CA LEU A 157 -3.30 7.79 15.61
C LEU A 157 -1.94 7.11 15.72
N ARG A 158 -0.87 7.88 15.82
CA ARG A 158 0.48 7.37 16.04
C ARG A 158 0.59 6.59 17.33
N GLU A 159 0.08 7.14 18.43
CA GLU A 159 0.09 6.48 19.73
C GLU A 159 -0.70 5.18 19.72
N ASN A 160 -1.87 5.18 19.09
CA ASN A 160 -2.70 3.98 18.98
C ASN A 160 -2.04 2.88 18.14
N PHE A 161 -1.30 3.25 17.09
CA PHE A 161 -0.58 2.28 16.25
C PHE A 161 0.58 1.65 17.01
N VAL A 162 1.37 2.47 17.67
CA VAL A 162 2.54 2.03 18.42
C VAL A 162 2.15 1.50 19.79
#